data_a0f2ddd593d5638b3541054ce89f60d8
#
_entry.id   a0f2ddd593d5638b3541054ce89f60d8
#
_cell.length_a   1.000
_cell.length_b   1.000
_cell.length_c   1.000
_cell.angle_alpha   90.00
_cell.angle_beta   90.00
_cell.angle_gamma   90.00
#
_symmetry.space_group_name_H-M   'P 1'
#
loop_
_entity.id
_entity.type
_entity.pdbx_description
1 polymer ?
#
loop_
_entity_poly.entity_id
_entity_poly.type
_entity_poly.pdbx_seq_one_letter_code
_entity_poly.pdbx_strand_id
1 'polypeptide(L)'
;MRSGLLLTGLLILTVSPPAAGQSKSVAWDNNFGHAVALAQKTGKPLLIEFWATWCGPCKRMDHDTWADARVVARSEKYVCAAVDFDHDTGPTSRYLVKAIPMVIITDPWGEALFEHAGYENPSEVLGMMEGVPADFSEVREWREMLEHGSKDGTPLFRVGQFYERNHFFELSTTYYGRALKTEEIKSTPNLRQGIDLAIGFNHYRQGNLNDARKRFQQFLKDYPQAPREDEAMMGLVLVEVKQGKLPDAQKTFEELKASHPTSKAIDAAARALSQGKGTQ
;
A
#
# COMPACT_ATOMS: atom_id res chain seq x y z
N MET A 1 23.89 -76.12 15.29
CA MET A 1 22.74 -75.54 14.54
C MET A 1 22.85 -74.01 14.58
N ARG A 2 23.31 -73.41 13.53
CA ARG A 2 23.47 -71.90 13.41
C ARG A 2 22.39 -71.42 12.49
N SER A 3 21.39 -70.69 13.06
CA SER A 3 20.37 -69.99 12.27
C SER A 3 20.93 -68.64 11.79
N GLY A 4 21.08 -68.49 10.47
CA GLY A 4 21.43 -67.23 9.83
C GLY A 4 20.18 -66.38 9.60
N LEU A 5 20.22 -65.16 10.12
CA LEU A 5 19.17 -64.15 9.91
C LEU A 5 19.53 -63.36 8.65
N LEU A 6 18.74 -63.51 7.59
CA LEU A 6 18.84 -62.73 6.37
C LEU A 6 18.13 -61.39 6.58
N LEU A 7 18.89 -60.27 6.68
CA LEU A 7 18.38 -58.91 6.62
C LEU A 7 18.16 -58.51 5.14
N THR A 8 16.91 -58.48 4.72
CA THR A 8 16.51 -57.88 3.45
C THR A 8 16.45 -56.36 3.60
N GLY A 9 17.47 -55.64 3.12
CA GLY A 9 17.48 -54.17 3.06
C GLY A 9 16.49 -53.69 2.01
N LEU A 10 15.47 -52.96 2.45
CA LEU A 10 14.52 -52.24 1.59
C LEU A 10 15.19 -50.94 1.08
N LEU A 11 15.57 -50.93 -0.20
CA LEU A 11 16.13 -49.72 -0.86
C LEU A 11 14.97 -48.76 -1.14
N ILE A 12 14.79 -47.72 -0.32
CA ILE A 12 13.83 -46.66 -0.57
C ILE A 12 14.46 -45.71 -1.62
N LEU A 13 14.04 -45.84 -2.86
CA LEU A 13 14.32 -44.86 -3.93
C LEU A 13 13.53 -43.61 -3.61
N THR A 14 14.18 -42.57 -3.09
CA THR A 14 13.62 -41.22 -2.99
C THR A 14 13.58 -40.60 -4.39
N VAL A 15 12.41 -40.62 -4.99
CA VAL A 15 12.15 -39.86 -6.23
C VAL A 15 12.09 -38.37 -5.82
N SER A 16 13.19 -37.64 -6.07
CA SER A 16 13.17 -36.19 -5.97
C SER A 16 12.18 -35.66 -7.01
N PRO A 17 11.25 -34.74 -6.66
CA PRO A 17 10.41 -34.10 -7.66
C PRO A 17 11.31 -33.37 -8.67
N PRO A 18 10.92 -33.34 -9.97
CA PRO A 18 11.69 -32.60 -10.97
C PRO A 18 11.77 -31.13 -10.51
N ALA A 19 12.98 -30.59 -10.49
CA ALA A 19 13.17 -29.15 -10.31
C ALA A 19 12.32 -28.44 -11.38
N ALA A 20 11.32 -27.68 -10.97
CA ALA A 20 10.57 -26.83 -11.88
C ALA A 20 11.60 -25.97 -12.61
N GLY A 21 11.72 -26.14 -13.93
CA GLY A 21 12.65 -25.36 -14.74
C GLY A 21 12.34 -23.89 -14.54
N GLN A 22 13.29 -23.14 -13.96
CA GLN A 22 13.12 -21.70 -13.80
C GLN A 22 12.89 -21.10 -15.19
N SER A 23 11.80 -20.35 -15.34
CA SER A 23 11.56 -19.54 -16.53
C SER A 23 12.76 -18.65 -16.79
N LYS A 24 13.16 -18.49 -18.06
CA LYS A 24 14.25 -17.59 -18.43
C LYS A 24 13.86 -16.12 -18.36
N SER A 25 12.59 -15.81 -18.22
CA SER A 25 12.02 -14.47 -18.08
C SER A 25 10.72 -14.52 -17.29
N VAL A 26 10.19 -13.36 -16.92
CA VAL A 26 8.86 -13.22 -16.31
C VAL A 26 7.79 -13.88 -17.20
N ALA A 27 6.89 -14.65 -16.58
CA ALA A 27 5.80 -15.32 -17.28
C ALA A 27 4.61 -14.35 -17.43
N TRP A 28 4.48 -13.75 -18.59
CA TRP A 28 3.44 -12.76 -18.89
C TRP A 28 2.14 -13.41 -19.38
N ASP A 29 1.02 -12.94 -18.84
CA ASP A 29 -0.32 -13.17 -19.38
C ASP A 29 -0.69 -11.99 -20.29
N ASN A 30 -0.92 -12.28 -21.57
CA ASN A 30 -1.30 -11.27 -22.56
C ASN A 30 -2.81 -10.99 -22.57
N ASN A 31 -3.58 -11.63 -21.69
CA ASN A 31 -4.99 -11.34 -21.50
C ASN A 31 -5.21 -10.65 -20.15
N PHE A 32 -5.33 -9.33 -20.17
CA PHE A 32 -5.48 -8.53 -18.95
C PHE A 32 -6.71 -8.96 -18.11
N GLY A 33 -7.84 -9.28 -18.76
CA GLY A 33 -9.04 -9.75 -18.04
C GLY A 33 -8.81 -11.08 -17.31
N HIS A 34 -8.10 -12.01 -17.96
CA HIS A 34 -7.72 -13.28 -17.34
C HIS A 34 -6.76 -13.06 -16.18
N ALA A 35 -5.73 -12.20 -16.35
CA ALA A 35 -4.79 -11.86 -15.29
C ALA A 35 -5.49 -11.28 -14.06
N VAL A 36 -6.43 -10.33 -14.24
CA VAL A 36 -7.22 -9.76 -13.13
C VAL A 36 -8.03 -10.84 -12.42
N ALA A 37 -8.75 -11.70 -13.16
CA ALA A 37 -9.53 -12.78 -12.55
C ALA A 37 -8.65 -13.77 -11.76
N LEU A 38 -7.45 -14.07 -12.28
CA LEU A 38 -6.48 -14.94 -11.61
C LEU A 38 -5.92 -14.28 -10.33
N ALA A 39 -5.62 -12.97 -10.37
CA ALA A 39 -5.16 -12.22 -9.21
C ALA A 39 -6.21 -12.23 -8.08
N GLN A 40 -7.47 -11.94 -8.40
CA GLN A 40 -8.57 -11.99 -7.43
C GLN A 40 -8.75 -13.39 -6.84
N LYS A 41 -8.73 -14.42 -7.69
CA LYS A 41 -8.87 -15.82 -7.26
C LYS A 41 -7.74 -16.25 -6.33
N THR A 42 -6.50 -15.87 -6.64
CA THR A 42 -5.31 -16.32 -5.89
C THR A 42 -4.94 -15.40 -4.74
N GLY A 43 -5.45 -14.17 -4.72
CA GLY A 43 -5.05 -13.11 -3.77
C GLY A 43 -3.66 -12.54 -4.04
N LYS A 44 -3.07 -12.82 -5.20
CA LYS A 44 -1.78 -12.27 -5.60
C LYS A 44 -1.93 -10.88 -6.17
N PRO A 45 -1.03 -9.93 -5.88
CA PRO A 45 -0.97 -8.65 -6.58
C PRO A 45 -0.68 -8.84 -8.06
N LEU A 46 -1.05 -7.83 -8.89
CA LEU A 46 -0.67 -7.80 -10.31
C LEU A 46 0.60 -6.99 -10.51
N LEU A 47 1.48 -7.48 -11.37
CA LEU A 47 2.56 -6.74 -12.02
C LEU A 47 2.15 -6.53 -13.47
N ILE A 48 1.96 -5.29 -13.87
CA ILE A 48 1.47 -4.92 -15.21
C ILE A 48 2.58 -4.17 -15.94
N GLU A 49 2.93 -4.63 -17.14
CA GLU A 49 3.78 -3.90 -18.07
C GLU A 49 2.95 -3.40 -19.25
N PHE A 50 3.00 -2.11 -19.53
CA PHE A 50 2.48 -1.53 -20.77
C PHE A 50 3.63 -1.33 -21.74
N TRP A 51 3.52 -1.94 -22.90
CA TRP A 51 4.59 -2.04 -23.90
C TRP A 51 4.05 -1.88 -25.32
N ALA A 52 4.93 -1.75 -26.32
CA ALA A 52 4.59 -1.85 -27.73
C ALA A 52 5.77 -2.35 -28.56
N THR A 53 5.49 -2.87 -29.75
CA THR A 53 6.50 -3.44 -30.66
C THR A 53 7.57 -2.42 -31.12
N TRP A 54 7.23 -1.16 -31.18
CA TRP A 54 8.13 -0.05 -31.57
C TRP A 54 8.90 0.54 -30.38
N CYS A 55 8.57 0.19 -29.14
CA CYS A 55 9.14 0.75 -27.93
C CYS A 55 10.56 0.20 -27.66
N GLY A 56 11.58 1.00 -27.95
CA GLY A 56 12.97 0.63 -27.71
C GLY A 56 13.32 0.38 -26.24
N PRO A 57 12.93 1.28 -25.30
CA PRO A 57 13.15 1.05 -23.87
C PRO A 57 12.44 -0.20 -23.33
N CYS A 58 11.25 -0.57 -23.87
CA CYS A 58 10.56 -1.81 -23.48
C CYS A 58 11.39 -3.03 -23.84
N LYS A 59 11.92 -3.10 -25.08
CA LYS A 59 12.82 -4.19 -25.52
C LYS A 59 14.08 -4.29 -24.66
N ARG A 60 14.57 -3.15 -24.14
CA ARG A 60 15.69 -3.16 -23.21
C ARG A 60 15.29 -3.73 -21.85
N MET A 61 14.08 -3.45 -21.34
CA MET A 61 13.56 -4.08 -20.13
C MET A 61 13.36 -5.59 -20.32
N ASP A 62 12.89 -6.04 -21.48
CA ASP A 62 12.79 -7.48 -21.79
C ASP A 62 14.12 -8.20 -21.62
N HIS A 63 15.21 -7.58 -22.08
CA HIS A 63 16.53 -8.16 -22.02
C HIS A 63 17.18 -8.02 -20.62
N ASP A 64 17.10 -6.84 -20.01
CA ASP A 64 17.86 -6.50 -18.80
C ASP A 64 17.09 -6.79 -17.53
N THR A 65 15.78 -6.43 -17.50
CA THR A 65 14.96 -6.39 -16.28
C THR A 65 14.13 -7.65 -16.12
N TRP A 66 13.35 -7.98 -17.14
CA TRP A 66 12.43 -9.13 -17.07
C TRP A 66 13.13 -10.48 -17.22
N ALA A 67 14.39 -10.49 -17.65
CA ALA A 67 15.27 -11.66 -17.68
C ALA A 67 16.19 -11.77 -16.45
N ASP A 68 16.23 -10.78 -15.55
CA ASP A 68 17.02 -10.87 -14.32
C ASP A 68 16.46 -11.95 -13.41
N ALA A 69 17.30 -12.89 -12.98
CA ALA A 69 16.89 -14.05 -12.21
C ALA A 69 16.19 -13.68 -10.87
N ARG A 70 16.54 -12.55 -10.26
CA ARG A 70 15.92 -12.06 -9.01
C ARG A 70 14.52 -11.54 -9.29
N VAL A 71 14.32 -10.83 -10.40
CA VAL A 71 13.01 -10.33 -10.84
C VAL A 71 12.11 -11.50 -11.20
N VAL A 72 12.62 -12.48 -11.98
CA VAL A 72 11.90 -13.70 -12.33
C VAL A 72 11.46 -14.45 -11.08
N ALA A 73 12.35 -14.70 -10.13
CA ALA A 73 12.01 -15.39 -8.88
C ALA A 73 10.98 -14.62 -8.05
N ARG A 74 11.09 -13.28 -8.02
CA ARG A 74 10.13 -12.45 -7.28
C ARG A 74 8.76 -12.41 -7.96
N SER A 75 8.72 -12.43 -9.31
CA SER A 75 7.48 -12.38 -10.10
C SER A 75 6.55 -13.56 -9.86
N GLU A 76 7.04 -14.69 -9.36
CA GLU A 76 6.22 -15.87 -8.98
C GLU A 76 5.19 -15.54 -7.88
N LYS A 77 5.42 -14.48 -7.11
CA LYS A 77 4.47 -13.97 -6.09
C LYS A 77 3.38 -13.07 -6.67
N TYR A 78 3.44 -12.79 -7.95
CA TYR A 78 2.54 -11.90 -8.67
C TYR A 78 1.77 -12.68 -9.74
N VAL A 79 0.67 -12.09 -10.20
CA VAL A 79 0.14 -12.38 -11.53
C VAL A 79 0.70 -11.29 -12.44
N CYS A 80 1.41 -11.68 -13.50
CA CYS A 80 2.09 -10.73 -14.39
C CYS A 80 1.29 -10.57 -15.68
N ALA A 81 0.92 -9.34 -16.04
CA ALA A 81 0.16 -9.02 -17.24
C ALA A 81 0.97 -8.10 -18.17
N ALA A 82 1.10 -8.50 -19.45
CA ALA A 82 1.65 -7.65 -20.49
C ALA A 82 0.50 -7.04 -21.31
N VAL A 83 0.44 -5.72 -21.36
CA VAL A 83 -0.62 -4.95 -22.03
C VAL A 83 -0.03 -4.25 -23.25
N ASP A 84 -0.54 -4.58 -24.43
CA ASP A 84 -0.17 -3.89 -25.66
C ASP A 84 -0.81 -2.48 -25.69
N PHE A 85 0.04 -1.45 -25.61
CA PHE A 85 -0.40 -0.06 -25.54
C PHE A 85 -1.24 0.38 -26.74
N ASP A 86 -0.94 -0.16 -27.95
CA ASP A 86 -1.61 0.21 -29.18
C ASP A 86 -2.96 -0.51 -29.37
N HIS A 87 -3.12 -1.71 -28.77
CA HIS A 87 -4.29 -2.55 -29.00
C HIS A 87 -5.19 -2.71 -27.78
N ASP A 88 -4.66 -2.69 -26.56
CA ASP A 88 -5.40 -2.92 -25.31
C ASP A 88 -5.88 -1.58 -24.70
N THR A 89 -6.83 -0.93 -25.35
CA THR A 89 -7.31 0.42 -24.95
C THR A 89 -8.03 0.44 -23.60
N GLY A 90 -8.63 -0.66 -23.17
CA GLY A 90 -9.35 -0.78 -21.89
C GLY A 90 -8.42 -0.56 -20.69
N PRO A 91 -7.42 -1.41 -20.46
CA PRO A 91 -6.46 -1.22 -19.36
C PRO A 91 -5.63 0.06 -19.52
N THR A 92 -5.23 0.43 -20.75
CA THR A 92 -4.51 1.69 -21.02
C THR A 92 -5.29 2.91 -20.55
N SER A 93 -6.61 2.94 -20.81
CA SER A 93 -7.50 4.00 -20.33
C SER A 93 -7.75 3.93 -18.83
N ARG A 94 -7.91 2.71 -18.27
CA ARG A 94 -8.15 2.52 -16.84
C ARG A 94 -7.04 3.12 -15.99
N TYR A 95 -5.77 2.93 -16.40
CA TYR A 95 -4.61 3.42 -15.67
C TYR A 95 -4.06 4.73 -16.24
N LEU A 96 -4.78 5.39 -17.16
CA LEU A 96 -4.40 6.69 -17.73
C LEU A 96 -2.98 6.70 -18.32
N VAL A 97 -2.53 5.57 -18.89
CA VAL A 97 -1.19 5.41 -19.44
C VAL A 97 -0.99 6.35 -20.63
N LYS A 98 0.05 7.20 -20.59
CA LYS A 98 0.38 8.19 -21.62
C LYS A 98 1.75 7.99 -22.25
N ALA A 99 2.58 7.16 -21.65
CA ALA A 99 3.95 6.88 -22.10
C ALA A 99 4.32 5.44 -21.75
N ILE A 100 5.19 4.82 -22.54
CA ILE A 100 5.68 3.45 -22.35
C ILE A 100 7.22 3.41 -22.44
N PRO A 101 7.87 2.44 -21.75
CA PRO A 101 7.27 1.44 -20.89
C PRO A 101 6.59 2.10 -19.68
N MET A 102 5.52 1.49 -19.20
CA MET A 102 4.89 1.85 -17.93
C MET A 102 4.74 0.58 -17.12
N VAL A 103 5.27 0.59 -15.90
CA VAL A 103 5.13 -0.53 -14.95
C VAL A 103 4.16 -0.10 -13.86
N ILE A 104 3.14 -0.92 -13.62
CA ILE A 104 2.19 -0.71 -12.55
C ILE A 104 2.11 -1.97 -11.69
N ILE A 105 2.21 -1.80 -10.38
CA ILE A 105 1.91 -2.88 -9.44
C ILE A 105 0.62 -2.52 -8.73
N THR A 106 -0.35 -3.45 -8.74
CA THR A 106 -1.65 -3.25 -8.11
C THR A 106 -1.90 -4.27 -7.01
N ASP A 107 -2.90 -4.00 -6.18
CA ASP A 107 -3.51 -5.04 -5.37
C ASP A 107 -4.25 -6.07 -6.26
N PRO A 108 -4.77 -7.19 -5.70
CA PRO A 108 -5.49 -8.19 -6.49
C PRO A 108 -6.75 -7.68 -7.19
N TRP A 109 -7.30 -6.54 -6.79
CA TRP A 109 -8.51 -5.93 -7.37
C TRP A 109 -8.21 -4.78 -8.33
N GLY A 110 -6.92 -4.49 -8.57
CA GLY A 110 -6.46 -3.52 -9.55
C GLY A 110 -6.37 -2.09 -9.05
N GLU A 111 -6.29 -1.86 -7.72
CA GLU A 111 -5.90 -0.55 -7.18
C GLU A 111 -4.40 -0.39 -7.28
N ALA A 112 -3.94 0.67 -7.95
CA ALA A 112 -2.52 0.93 -8.14
C ALA A 112 -1.81 1.22 -6.81
N LEU A 113 -0.74 0.47 -6.55
CA LEU A 113 0.13 0.62 -5.39
C LEU A 113 1.42 1.34 -5.75
N PHE A 114 1.98 1.02 -6.91
CA PHE A 114 3.16 1.65 -7.49
C PHE A 114 2.95 1.86 -8.99
N GLU A 115 3.45 2.99 -9.49
CA GLU A 115 3.42 3.34 -10.90
C GLU A 115 4.75 3.98 -11.29
N HIS A 116 5.34 3.53 -12.39
CA HIS A 116 6.52 4.17 -12.95
C HIS A 116 6.48 4.18 -14.46
N ALA A 117 6.72 5.34 -15.06
CA ALA A 117 6.84 5.52 -16.51
C ALA A 117 8.30 5.67 -16.92
N GLY A 118 8.71 4.90 -17.90
CA GLY A 118 10.08 4.86 -18.41
C GLY A 118 10.79 3.56 -18.08
N TYR A 119 12.05 3.48 -18.53
CA TYR A 119 12.89 2.32 -18.27
C TYR A 119 13.21 2.18 -16.78
N GLU A 120 13.01 0.98 -16.26
CA GLU A 120 13.37 0.58 -14.90
C GLU A 120 14.40 -0.54 -14.93
N ASN A 121 15.47 -0.42 -14.16
CA ASN A 121 16.43 -1.50 -14.00
C ASN A 121 15.93 -2.57 -13.01
N PRO A 122 16.55 -3.76 -12.93
CA PRO A 122 16.11 -4.83 -12.06
C PRO A 122 15.98 -4.43 -10.57
N SER A 123 16.87 -3.59 -10.06
CA SER A 123 16.86 -3.20 -8.64
C SER A 123 15.70 -2.25 -8.32
N GLU A 124 15.34 -1.38 -9.26
CA GLU A 124 14.20 -0.46 -9.14
C GLU A 124 12.89 -1.24 -9.11
N VAL A 125 12.69 -2.17 -10.07
CA VAL A 125 11.51 -3.05 -10.09
C VAL A 125 11.42 -3.89 -8.83
N LEU A 126 12.52 -4.49 -8.37
CA LEU A 126 12.54 -5.25 -7.12
C LEU A 126 12.16 -4.38 -5.92
N GLY A 127 12.64 -3.14 -5.86
CA GLY A 127 12.26 -2.20 -4.80
C GLY A 127 10.74 -1.95 -4.75
N MET A 128 10.10 -1.74 -5.90
CA MET A 128 8.64 -1.63 -5.98
C MET A 128 7.95 -2.92 -5.53
N MET A 129 8.42 -4.08 -6.02
CA MET A 129 7.84 -5.38 -5.66
C MET A 129 8.02 -5.74 -4.17
N GLU A 130 9.07 -5.29 -3.52
CA GLU A 130 9.30 -5.50 -2.08
C GLU A 130 8.40 -4.62 -1.21
N GLY A 131 7.99 -3.46 -1.71
CA GLY A 131 7.06 -2.55 -1.04
C GLY A 131 5.60 -3.04 -1.00
N VAL A 132 5.27 -4.09 -1.77
CA VAL A 132 3.89 -4.62 -1.82
C VAL A 132 3.63 -5.57 -0.66
N PRO A 133 2.46 -5.49 0.02
CA PRO A 133 2.06 -6.46 1.04
C PRO A 133 2.15 -7.90 0.52
N ALA A 134 2.69 -8.78 1.34
CA ALA A 134 2.85 -10.20 0.93
C ALA A 134 1.51 -10.96 0.90
N ASP A 135 0.50 -10.46 1.62
CA ASP A 135 -0.80 -11.10 1.79
C ASP A 135 -1.92 -10.06 1.85
N PHE A 136 -2.97 -10.30 1.08
CA PHE A 136 -4.20 -9.50 1.04
C PHE A 136 -5.41 -10.24 1.61
N SER A 137 -5.22 -11.40 2.25
CA SER A 137 -6.32 -12.23 2.79
C SER A 137 -7.14 -11.48 3.83
N GLU A 138 -6.49 -10.64 4.66
CA GLU A 138 -7.14 -9.82 5.70
C GLU A 138 -8.25 -8.91 5.15
N VAL A 139 -8.08 -8.41 3.92
CA VAL A 139 -9.05 -7.47 3.33
C VAL A 139 -9.89 -8.09 2.23
N ARG A 140 -9.70 -9.38 1.94
CA ARG A 140 -10.40 -10.06 0.84
C ARG A 140 -11.91 -9.92 0.95
N GLU A 141 -12.49 -10.28 2.09
CA GLU A 141 -13.94 -10.21 2.30
C GLU A 141 -14.47 -8.80 2.09
N TRP A 142 -13.80 -7.79 2.65
CA TRP A 142 -14.20 -6.40 2.53
C TRP A 142 -14.07 -5.88 1.09
N ARG A 143 -13.01 -6.27 0.39
CA ARG A 143 -12.82 -5.93 -1.03
C ARG A 143 -13.88 -6.58 -1.91
N GLU A 144 -14.18 -7.85 -1.71
CA GLU A 144 -15.23 -8.56 -2.44
C GLU A 144 -16.60 -7.91 -2.21
N MET A 145 -16.94 -7.54 -0.97
CA MET A 145 -18.18 -6.77 -0.70
C MET A 145 -18.23 -5.47 -1.50
N LEU A 146 -17.13 -4.71 -1.57
CA LEU A 146 -17.08 -3.45 -2.32
C LEU A 146 -17.18 -3.67 -3.84
N GLU A 147 -16.55 -4.71 -4.39
CA GLU A 147 -16.65 -5.08 -5.81
C GLU A 147 -18.09 -5.49 -6.19
N HIS A 148 -18.83 -6.12 -5.26
CA HIS A 148 -20.26 -6.44 -5.44
C HIS A 148 -21.18 -5.25 -5.15
N GLY A 149 -20.64 -4.06 -5.01
CA GLY A 149 -21.38 -2.80 -4.91
C GLY A 149 -21.84 -2.41 -3.51
N SER A 150 -21.30 -3.01 -2.44
CA SER A 150 -21.57 -2.55 -1.07
C SER A 150 -21.17 -1.08 -0.92
N LYS A 151 -22.07 -0.33 -0.27
CA LYS A 151 -21.87 1.09 0.09
C LYS A 151 -21.68 1.27 1.59
N ASP A 152 -21.49 0.18 2.34
CA ASP A 152 -21.37 0.21 3.79
C ASP A 152 -20.04 0.86 4.22
N GLY A 153 -20.06 1.50 5.37
CA GLY A 153 -18.91 2.21 5.90
C GLY A 153 -17.84 1.28 6.45
N THR A 154 -18.25 0.15 7.04
CA THR A 154 -17.32 -0.81 7.67
C THR A 154 -16.34 -1.42 6.66
N PRO A 155 -16.73 -1.97 5.50
CA PRO A 155 -15.77 -2.43 4.48
C PRO A 155 -14.80 -1.33 4.04
N LEU A 156 -15.30 -0.13 3.76
CA LEU A 156 -14.48 1.01 3.36
C LEU A 156 -13.44 1.37 4.44
N PHE A 157 -13.87 1.41 5.71
CA PHE A 157 -12.99 1.67 6.83
C PHE A 157 -11.90 0.59 6.97
N ARG A 158 -12.26 -0.69 6.92
CA ARG A 158 -11.32 -1.81 7.06
C ARG A 158 -10.27 -1.84 5.94
N VAL A 159 -10.67 -1.60 4.71
CA VAL A 159 -9.74 -1.47 3.57
C VAL A 159 -8.83 -0.26 3.77
N GLY A 160 -9.38 0.88 4.21
CA GLY A 160 -8.57 2.06 4.56
C GLY A 160 -7.51 1.78 5.63
N GLN A 161 -7.88 1.05 6.70
CA GLN A 161 -6.95 0.63 7.76
C GLN A 161 -5.83 -0.28 7.22
N PHE A 162 -6.15 -1.21 6.32
CA PHE A 162 -5.15 -2.07 5.71
C PHE A 162 -4.11 -1.27 4.94
N TYR A 163 -4.54 -0.34 4.09
CA TYR A 163 -3.62 0.51 3.33
C TYR A 163 -2.81 1.43 4.25
N GLU A 164 -3.39 1.96 5.34
CA GLU A 164 -2.65 2.77 6.31
C GLU A 164 -1.49 1.99 6.95
N ARG A 165 -1.76 0.77 7.44
CA ARG A 165 -0.74 -0.09 8.06
C ARG A 165 0.36 -0.50 7.09
N ASN A 166 0.05 -0.59 5.81
CA ASN A 166 0.99 -0.91 4.75
C ASN A 166 1.59 0.33 4.06
N HIS A 167 1.43 1.52 4.66
CA HIS A 167 2.02 2.79 4.21
C HIS A 167 1.49 3.34 2.87
N PHE A 168 0.38 2.82 2.33
CA PHE A 168 -0.33 3.38 1.18
C PHE A 168 -1.31 4.46 1.62
N PHE A 169 -0.75 5.57 2.11
CA PHE A 169 -1.53 6.62 2.79
C PHE A 169 -2.54 7.33 1.88
N GLU A 170 -2.27 7.44 0.59
CA GLU A 170 -3.20 8.04 -0.38
C GLU A 170 -4.43 7.17 -0.57
N LEU A 171 -4.24 5.86 -0.82
CA LEU A 171 -5.34 4.90 -0.89
C LEU A 171 -6.12 4.84 0.42
N SER A 172 -5.43 4.77 1.55
CA SER A 172 -6.07 4.82 2.86
C SER A 172 -6.98 6.06 3.00
N THR A 173 -6.46 7.24 2.65
CA THR A 173 -7.22 8.50 2.72
C THR A 173 -8.43 8.47 1.79
N THR A 174 -8.30 7.88 0.60
CA THR A 174 -9.41 7.71 -0.34
C THR A 174 -10.52 6.84 0.23
N TYR A 175 -10.17 5.68 0.79
CA TYR A 175 -11.14 4.77 1.40
C TYR A 175 -11.78 5.37 2.66
N TYR A 176 -11.02 6.01 3.52
CA TYR A 176 -11.53 6.74 4.67
C TYR A 176 -12.47 7.87 4.28
N GLY A 177 -12.13 8.64 3.24
CA GLY A 177 -12.99 9.69 2.70
C GLY A 177 -14.32 9.18 2.15
N ARG A 178 -14.34 7.98 1.56
CA ARG A 178 -15.57 7.28 1.15
C ARG A 178 -16.36 6.81 2.37
N ALA A 179 -15.70 6.22 3.37
CA ALA A 179 -16.33 5.76 4.60
C ALA A 179 -17.06 6.89 5.35
N LEU A 180 -16.44 8.06 5.48
CA LEU A 180 -17.03 9.23 6.11
C LEU A 180 -18.36 9.74 5.48
N LYS A 181 -18.62 9.36 4.23
CA LYS A 181 -19.85 9.74 3.52
C LYS A 181 -21.03 8.81 3.82
N THR A 182 -20.79 7.64 4.44
CA THR A 182 -21.83 6.67 4.76
C THR A 182 -22.60 7.06 6.03
N GLU A 183 -23.88 6.71 6.11
CA GLU A 183 -24.69 7.00 7.29
C GLU A 183 -24.23 6.19 8.52
N GLU A 184 -23.72 4.99 8.31
CA GLU A 184 -23.14 4.14 9.35
C GLU A 184 -22.01 4.84 10.10
N ILE A 185 -21.05 5.41 9.37
CA ILE A 185 -19.92 6.11 9.99
C ILE A 185 -20.34 7.45 10.60
N LYS A 186 -21.25 8.18 9.94
CA LYS A 186 -21.79 9.44 10.47
C LYS A 186 -22.50 9.26 11.81
N SER A 187 -23.20 8.13 11.97
CA SER A 187 -23.92 7.79 13.21
C SER A 187 -23.04 7.17 14.29
N THR A 188 -21.75 6.97 14.03
CA THR A 188 -20.79 6.38 14.98
C THR A 188 -19.69 7.40 15.34
N PRO A 189 -19.92 8.30 16.30
CA PRO A 189 -19.04 9.47 16.55
C PRO A 189 -17.58 9.10 16.80
N ASN A 190 -17.30 8.11 17.63
CA ASN A 190 -15.92 7.70 17.95
C ASN A 190 -15.18 7.17 16.73
N LEU A 191 -15.85 6.41 15.85
CA LEU A 191 -15.25 5.88 14.63
C LEU A 191 -14.99 7.00 13.62
N ARG A 192 -15.98 7.91 13.47
CA ARG A 192 -15.84 9.10 12.62
C ARG A 192 -14.64 9.96 13.04
N GLN A 193 -14.50 10.28 14.33
CA GLN A 193 -13.36 11.02 14.87
C GLN A 193 -12.03 10.29 14.59
N GLY A 194 -12.02 8.96 14.80
CA GLY A 194 -10.84 8.14 14.49
C GLY A 194 -10.39 8.24 13.04
N ILE A 195 -11.34 8.20 12.12
CA ILE A 195 -11.07 8.33 10.67
C ILE A 195 -10.58 9.75 10.34
N ASP A 196 -11.21 10.79 10.92
CA ASP A 196 -10.80 12.18 10.70
C ASP A 196 -9.33 12.42 11.12
N LEU A 197 -8.93 11.89 12.27
CA LEU A 197 -7.54 11.93 12.73
C LEU A 197 -6.59 11.12 11.83
N ALA A 198 -6.99 9.91 11.46
CA ALA A 198 -6.18 9.06 10.58
C ALA A 198 -5.87 9.75 9.24
N ILE A 199 -6.87 10.41 8.63
CA ILE A 199 -6.67 11.22 7.42
C ILE A 199 -5.66 12.36 7.67
N GLY A 200 -5.76 13.06 8.80
CA GLY A 200 -4.81 14.10 9.17
C GLY A 200 -3.37 13.58 9.26
N PHE A 201 -3.18 12.43 9.93
CA PHE A 201 -1.88 11.79 10.02
C PHE A 201 -1.38 11.23 8.68
N ASN A 202 -2.26 10.71 7.84
CA ASN A 202 -1.89 10.26 6.50
C ASN A 202 -1.34 11.42 5.66
N HIS A 203 -2.00 12.57 5.66
CA HIS A 203 -1.49 13.78 5.00
C HIS A 203 -0.13 14.21 5.57
N TYR A 204 0.06 14.16 6.88
CA TYR A 204 1.34 14.45 7.52
C TYR A 204 2.46 13.51 7.05
N ARG A 205 2.19 12.19 7.00
CA ARG A 205 3.16 11.17 6.55
C ARG A 205 3.55 11.35 5.08
N GLN A 206 2.60 11.76 4.23
CA GLN A 206 2.83 12.08 2.82
C GLN A 206 3.58 13.41 2.60
N GLY A 207 3.77 14.22 3.63
CA GLY A 207 4.34 15.55 3.50
C GLY A 207 3.34 16.62 3.05
N ASN A 208 2.07 16.31 2.93
CA ASN A 208 0.97 17.22 2.59
C ASN A 208 0.58 18.07 3.82
N LEU A 209 1.56 18.86 4.30
CA LEU A 209 1.48 19.51 5.61
C LEU A 209 0.32 20.51 5.73
N ASN A 210 -0.05 21.16 4.64
CA ASN A 210 -1.17 22.12 4.65
C ASN A 210 -2.52 21.41 4.84
N ASP A 211 -2.71 20.25 4.20
CA ASP A 211 -3.94 19.47 4.33
C ASP A 211 -4.00 18.79 5.69
N ALA A 212 -2.86 18.28 6.18
CA ALA A 212 -2.75 17.77 7.54
C ALA A 212 -3.16 18.83 8.58
N ARG A 213 -2.60 20.06 8.47
CA ARG A 213 -2.95 21.18 9.35
C ARG A 213 -4.44 21.50 9.32
N LYS A 214 -5.00 21.65 8.13
CA LYS A 214 -6.45 21.90 7.97
C LYS A 214 -7.28 20.82 8.64
N ARG A 215 -6.89 19.55 8.47
CA ARG A 215 -7.65 18.42 9.01
C ARG A 215 -7.65 18.42 10.53
N PHE A 216 -6.49 18.63 11.19
CA PHE A 216 -6.41 18.72 12.64
C PHE A 216 -7.15 19.94 13.20
N GLN A 217 -7.02 21.11 12.55
CA GLN A 217 -7.78 22.31 12.96
C GLN A 217 -9.29 22.10 12.82
N GLN A 218 -9.73 21.46 11.75
CA GLN A 218 -11.14 21.15 11.55
C GLN A 218 -11.64 20.16 12.60
N PHE A 219 -10.81 19.14 12.93
CA PHE A 219 -11.15 18.20 14.01
C PHE A 219 -11.39 18.92 15.35
N LEU A 220 -10.49 19.80 15.76
CA LEU A 220 -10.61 20.55 17.01
C LEU A 220 -11.84 21.47 17.03
N LYS A 221 -12.20 22.02 15.87
CA LYS A 221 -13.40 22.85 15.73
C LYS A 221 -14.70 22.04 15.77
N ASP A 222 -14.73 20.89 15.07
CA ASP A 222 -15.96 20.08 14.93
C ASP A 222 -16.23 19.22 16.15
N TYR A 223 -15.18 18.87 16.92
CA TYR A 223 -15.26 17.97 18.07
C TYR A 223 -14.61 18.57 19.33
N PRO A 224 -15.11 19.71 19.81
CA PRO A 224 -14.57 20.30 21.04
C PRO A 224 -14.76 19.34 22.23
N GLN A 225 -13.71 19.16 23.03
CA GLN A 225 -13.65 18.22 24.15
C GLN A 225 -13.82 16.74 23.78
N ALA A 226 -13.49 16.38 22.53
CA ALA A 226 -13.48 14.97 22.12
C ALA A 226 -12.43 14.17 22.91
N PRO A 227 -12.66 12.87 23.17
CA PRO A 227 -11.69 12.02 23.86
C PRO A 227 -10.31 11.95 23.21
N ARG A 228 -10.20 12.35 21.92
CA ARG A 228 -8.97 12.32 21.12
C ARG A 228 -8.50 13.72 20.69
N GLU A 229 -8.94 14.76 21.40
CA GLU A 229 -8.53 16.15 21.15
C GLU A 229 -7.02 16.33 21.28
N ASP A 230 -6.42 15.67 22.26
CA ASP A 230 -4.99 15.64 22.50
C ASP A 230 -4.17 15.08 21.33
N GLU A 231 -4.68 14.07 20.61
CA GLU A 231 -4.05 13.54 19.39
C GLU A 231 -4.09 14.55 18.23
N ALA A 232 -5.19 15.30 18.09
CA ALA A 232 -5.29 16.36 17.08
C ALA A 232 -4.32 17.51 17.39
N MET A 233 -4.20 17.93 18.66
CA MET A 233 -3.24 18.94 19.08
C MET A 233 -1.79 18.49 18.86
N MET A 234 -1.48 17.25 19.21
CA MET A 234 -0.17 16.65 18.88
C MET A 234 0.09 16.69 17.37
N GLY A 235 -0.89 16.31 16.54
CA GLY A 235 -0.79 16.37 15.08
C GLY A 235 -0.47 17.79 14.58
N LEU A 236 -1.07 18.82 15.16
CA LEU A 236 -0.74 20.21 14.85
C LEU A 236 0.70 20.57 15.22
N VAL A 237 1.17 20.19 16.41
CA VAL A 237 2.56 20.40 16.82
C VAL A 237 3.53 19.77 15.83
N LEU A 238 3.28 18.49 15.43
CA LEU A 238 4.12 17.79 14.45
C LEU A 238 4.18 18.53 13.11
N VAL A 239 3.03 18.99 12.61
CA VAL A 239 2.93 19.74 11.36
C VAL A 239 3.68 21.08 11.45
N GLU A 240 3.47 21.83 12.53
CA GLU A 240 4.07 23.16 12.73
C GLU A 240 5.60 23.08 12.86
N VAL A 241 6.12 22.07 13.56
CA VAL A 241 7.56 21.77 13.60
C VAL A 241 8.10 21.49 12.21
N LYS A 242 7.44 20.60 11.44
CA LYS A 242 7.88 20.23 10.10
C LYS A 242 7.79 21.37 9.10
N GLN A 243 6.93 22.37 9.35
CA GLN A 243 6.83 23.62 8.60
C GLN A 243 7.84 24.69 9.05
N GLY A 244 8.67 24.44 10.05
CA GLY A 244 9.59 25.41 10.63
C GLY A 244 8.92 26.48 11.50
N LYS A 245 7.65 26.33 11.85
CA LYS A 245 6.84 27.29 12.64
C LYS A 245 6.98 27.02 14.13
N LEU A 246 8.21 27.06 14.64
CA LEU A 246 8.52 26.69 16.02
C LEU A 246 7.76 27.51 17.09
N PRO A 247 7.56 28.84 16.94
CA PRO A 247 6.75 29.60 17.89
C PRO A 247 5.30 29.11 17.99
N ASP A 248 4.66 28.80 16.85
CA ASP A 248 3.30 28.26 16.78
C ASP A 248 3.27 26.87 17.45
N ALA A 249 4.21 26.00 17.10
CA ALA A 249 4.34 24.67 17.67
C ALA A 249 4.52 24.69 19.19
N GLN A 250 5.35 25.61 19.73
CA GLN A 250 5.51 25.78 21.15
C GLN A 250 4.20 26.21 21.83
N LYS A 251 3.49 27.16 21.22
CA LYS A 251 2.19 27.61 21.75
C LYS A 251 1.18 26.46 21.79
N THR A 252 1.01 25.73 20.68
CA THR A 252 0.09 24.57 20.61
C THR A 252 0.49 23.49 21.64
N PHE A 253 1.78 23.30 21.86
CA PHE A 253 2.30 22.34 22.85
C PHE A 253 1.94 22.74 24.29
N GLU A 254 2.09 24.02 24.66
CA GLU A 254 1.70 24.48 26.00
C GLU A 254 0.19 24.39 26.22
N GLU A 255 -0.62 24.65 25.19
CA GLU A 255 -2.07 24.44 25.23
C GLU A 255 -2.42 22.96 25.44
N LEU A 256 -1.73 22.03 24.74
CA LEU A 256 -1.90 20.58 24.94
C LEU A 256 -1.57 20.16 26.38
N LYS A 257 -0.48 20.63 26.95
CA LYS A 257 -0.10 20.33 28.34
C LYS A 257 -1.12 20.87 29.36
N ALA A 258 -1.64 22.06 29.12
CA ALA A 258 -2.60 22.68 30.01
C ALA A 258 -3.97 21.97 29.98
N SER A 259 -4.46 21.59 28.82
CA SER A 259 -5.77 20.96 28.66
C SER A 259 -5.76 19.44 28.91
N HIS A 260 -4.62 18.76 28.61
CA HIS A 260 -4.50 17.30 28.71
C HIS A 260 -3.22 16.87 29.45
N PRO A 261 -3.03 17.23 30.73
CA PRO A 261 -1.74 17.09 31.44
C PRO A 261 -1.24 15.63 31.60
N THR A 262 -2.11 14.63 31.44
CA THR A 262 -1.77 13.21 31.55
C THR A 262 -1.72 12.49 30.20
N SER A 263 -1.84 13.23 29.10
CA SER A 263 -1.86 12.64 27.77
C SER A 263 -0.48 12.13 27.34
N LYS A 264 -0.48 10.93 26.73
CA LYS A 264 0.71 10.38 26.05
C LYS A 264 1.12 11.17 24.80
N ALA A 265 0.23 11.98 24.25
CA ALA A 265 0.51 12.85 23.12
C ALA A 265 1.58 13.90 23.44
N ILE A 266 1.72 14.30 24.70
CA ILE A 266 2.74 15.24 25.18
C ILE A 266 4.15 14.75 24.85
N ASP A 267 4.46 13.48 25.09
CA ASP A 267 5.80 12.93 24.86
C ASP A 267 6.20 12.99 23.37
N ALA A 268 5.25 12.68 22.48
CA ALA A 268 5.50 12.73 21.03
C ALA A 268 5.68 14.19 20.56
N ALA A 269 4.84 15.11 21.02
CA ALA A 269 4.94 16.52 20.72
C ALA A 269 6.26 17.15 21.23
N ALA A 270 6.67 16.81 22.46
CA ALA A 270 7.92 17.27 23.05
C ALA A 270 9.16 16.79 22.25
N ARG A 271 9.18 15.50 21.84
CA ARG A 271 10.25 14.98 20.99
C ARG A 271 10.35 15.72 19.66
N ALA A 272 9.22 15.99 19.01
CA ALA A 272 9.20 16.72 17.76
C ALA A 272 9.76 18.15 17.92
N LEU A 273 9.35 18.88 18.96
CA LEU A 273 9.87 20.21 19.26
C LEU A 273 11.39 20.23 19.52
N SER A 274 11.90 19.24 20.26
CA SER A 274 13.35 19.15 20.53
C SER A 274 14.15 18.91 19.24
N GLN A 275 13.66 18.07 18.35
CA GLN A 275 14.30 17.80 17.05
C GLN A 275 14.26 19.04 16.12
N GLY A 276 13.14 19.77 16.08
CA GLY A 276 13.02 20.99 15.29
C GLY A 276 13.95 22.10 15.73
N LYS A 277 14.31 22.18 17.01
CA LYS A 277 15.29 23.16 17.53
C LYS A 277 16.76 22.81 17.21
N GLY A 278 17.05 21.53 16.94
CA GLY A 278 18.41 21.06 16.62
C GLY A 278 18.78 21.16 15.13
N THR A 279 17.86 21.53 14.27
CA THR A 279 18.05 21.65 12.81
C THR A 279 18.19 23.10 12.33
N GLN A 280 18.23 24.07 13.20
CA GLN A 280 18.58 25.48 12.95
C GLN A 280 20.01 25.78 13.40
#